data_ac8b3ada2db9c99c17b2cee1efb447b3
#
_entry.id   ac8b3ada2db9c99c17b2cee1efb447b3
#
_cell.length_a   1.000
_cell.length_b   1.000
_cell.length_c   1.000
_cell.angle_alpha   90.00
_cell.angle_beta   90.00
_cell.angle_gamma   90.00
#
_symmetry.space_group_name_H-M   'P 1'
#
loop_
_entity.id
_entity.type
_entity.pdbx_description
1 polymer ?
#
loop_
_entity_poly.entity_id
_entity_poly.type
_entity_poly.pdbx_seq_one_letter_code
_entity_poly.pdbx_strand_id
1 'polypeptide(L)'
;MRLLLHLSVLIGLLGAAPRPARAQQPLEVVILAASHYNGSLAATYQPIIKKLRAYQPDMVFGEYLTAADAQALPATNQYQQAHQRRVSYLRRRALTTDPLTSRAAAAANRQLRRQPQLVRPRIDLARYYTFANDRGNAEYQLYLLEEPLKKNLTAADQAYYTQAMGPVDSLRKVRLVRPLTEYHKIIFPLLTEMGQAQLYGMDCQRYDEPWNEAYGQAITQNNALKAAFLIDSSTAQADTYRRMVATRTAYFAYLNQSDDDVEVYRLLNSPAYEKIDEALNFFGGEALYGAPGFPTEAVQEMRRQWVLRNQGMCDNVVRQARQQGARRVLVAVGASHGQTMRLLLQKMPNVQVRTFNDLP
;
A
#
# COMPACT_ATOMS: atom_id res chain seq x y z
N MET A 1 -42.11 48.69 55.11
CA MET A 1 -40.86 48.01 55.52
C MET A 1 -40.81 46.64 54.86
N ARG A 2 -40.12 46.53 53.74
CA ARG A 2 -39.93 45.23 52.99
C ARG A 2 -38.44 44.94 52.97
N LEU A 3 -38.07 43.88 53.71
CA LEU A 3 -36.72 43.33 53.74
C LEU A 3 -36.47 42.51 52.44
N LEU A 4 -35.49 42.93 51.67
CA LEU A 4 -34.94 42.15 50.51
C LEU A 4 -33.79 41.29 50.99
N LEU A 5 -33.99 39.95 50.98
CA LEU A 5 -32.92 38.95 51.15
C LEU A 5 -32.17 38.80 49.85
N HIS A 6 -30.85 39.11 49.84
CA HIS A 6 -29.94 38.79 48.78
C HIS A 6 -29.40 37.39 49.03
N LEU A 7 -29.76 36.44 48.14
CA LEU A 7 -29.22 35.09 48.09
C LEU A 7 -28.02 35.10 47.14
N SER A 8 -26.80 35.06 47.69
CA SER A 8 -25.56 34.96 46.93
C SER A 8 -25.33 33.49 46.56
N VAL A 9 -25.47 33.15 45.26
CA VAL A 9 -25.14 31.83 44.73
C VAL A 9 -23.62 31.78 44.44
N LEU A 10 -22.87 31.07 45.28
CA LEU A 10 -21.46 30.74 45.04
C LEU A 10 -21.40 29.59 44.02
N ILE A 11 -21.11 29.91 42.76
CA ILE A 11 -20.80 28.91 41.74
C ILE A 11 -19.35 28.44 41.95
N GLY A 12 -19.19 27.25 42.56
CA GLY A 12 -17.90 26.61 42.71
C GLY A 12 -17.39 26.15 41.35
N LEU A 13 -16.39 26.83 40.83
CA LEU A 13 -15.58 26.35 39.70
C LEU A 13 -14.78 25.12 40.15
N LEU A 14 -15.34 23.94 39.99
CA LEU A 14 -14.61 22.68 40.06
C LEU A 14 -13.64 22.66 38.82
N GLY A 15 -12.41 23.07 39.04
CA GLY A 15 -11.33 22.94 38.11
C GLY A 15 -11.18 21.48 37.68
N ALA A 16 -11.55 21.16 36.43
CA ALA A 16 -11.25 19.87 35.85
C ALA A 16 -9.72 19.70 35.83
N ALA A 17 -9.19 18.90 36.75
CA ALA A 17 -7.79 18.51 36.74
C ALA A 17 -7.47 17.95 35.33
N PRO A 18 -6.39 18.40 34.68
CA PRO A 18 -5.99 17.84 33.37
C PRO A 18 -5.80 16.33 33.55
N ARG A 19 -6.60 15.53 32.84
CA ARG A 19 -6.40 14.08 32.80
C ARG A 19 -4.96 13.84 32.43
N PRO A 20 -4.18 13.04 33.16
CA PRO A 20 -2.83 12.72 32.79
C PRO A 20 -2.87 12.17 31.36
N ALA A 21 -2.05 12.75 30.46
CA ALA A 21 -1.93 12.26 29.11
C ALA A 21 -1.54 10.78 29.21
N ARG A 22 -2.47 9.91 28.80
CA ARG A 22 -2.24 8.46 28.84
C ARG A 22 -0.99 8.23 28.00
N ALA A 23 0.09 7.72 28.60
CA ALA A 23 1.31 7.42 27.91
C ALA A 23 0.96 6.59 26.67
N GLN A 24 1.30 7.13 25.50
CA GLN A 24 0.94 6.50 24.23
C GLN A 24 1.68 5.16 24.16
N GLN A 25 0.93 4.06 24.08
CA GLN A 25 1.52 2.72 24.05
C GLN A 25 2.42 2.59 22.79
N PRO A 26 3.56 1.88 22.89
CA PRO A 26 4.43 1.63 21.74
C PRO A 26 3.64 0.96 20.62
N LEU A 27 3.83 1.45 19.41
CA LEU A 27 3.32 0.84 18.18
C LEU A 27 4.46 0.04 17.54
N GLU A 28 4.30 -1.27 17.45
CA GLU A 28 5.21 -2.13 16.70
C GLU A 28 4.76 -2.21 15.25
N VAL A 29 5.68 -1.94 14.32
CA VAL A 29 5.46 -1.97 12.87
C VAL A 29 6.39 -3.00 12.26
N VAL A 30 5.83 -4.00 11.61
CA VAL A 30 6.59 -4.91 10.75
C VAL A 30 6.40 -4.51 9.29
N ILE A 31 7.50 -4.34 8.58
CA ILE A 31 7.49 -4.07 7.14
C ILE A 31 7.77 -5.37 6.39
N LEU A 32 6.87 -5.73 5.49
CA LEU A 32 7.08 -6.73 4.44
C LEU A 32 7.38 -6.01 3.13
N ALA A 33 8.65 -5.94 2.77
CA ALA A 33 9.09 -5.52 1.45
C ALA A 33 8.75 -6.62 0.44
N ALA A 34 7.85 -6.35 -0.48
CA ALA A 34 7.21 -7.35 -1.34
C ALA A 34 7.51 -7.13 -2.83
N SER A 35 7.52 -8.22 -3.60
CA SER A 35 7.43 -8.16 -5.05
C SER A 35 5.98 -7.94 -5.47
N HIS A 36 5.74 -7.02 -6.40
CA HIS A 36 4.41 -6.85 -7.00
C HIS A 36 4.04 -7.94 -8.01
N TYR A 37 4.98 -8.83 -8.35
CA TYR A 37 4.75 -9.97 -9.21
C TYR A 37 5.12 -11.27 -8.49
N ASN A 38 4.15 -12.16 -8.33
CA ASN A 38 4.26 -13.42 -7.62
C ASN A 38 3.65 -14.53 -8.49
N GLY A 39 4.48 -15.11 -9.37
CA GLY A 39 4.03 -16.02 -10.44
C GLY A 39 3.74 -17.44 -9.98
N SER A 40 4.30 -17.88 -8.86
CA SER A 40 4.19 -19.25 -8.39
C SER A 40 2.81 -19.60 -7.81
N LEU A 41 2.59 -20.87 -7.53
CA LEU A 41 1.36 -21.35 -6.92
C LEU A 41 1.17 -20.74 -5.53
N ALA A 42 -0.07 -20.56 -5.09
CA ALA A 42 -0.38 -19.98 -3.78
C ALA A 42 0.25 -20.76 -2.61
N ALA A 43 0.37 -22.08 -2.74
CA ALA A 43 1.00 -22.94 -1.73
C ALA A 43 2.47 -22.59 -1.47
N THR A 44 3.21 -22.10 -2.46
CA THR A 44 4.61 -21.68 -2.33
C THR A 44 4.79 -20.56 -1.30
N TYR A 45 3.80 -19.68 -1.13
CA TYR A 45 3.87 -18.53 -0.22
C TYR A 45 3.40 -18.85 1.21
N GLN A 46 2.98 -20.08 1.49
CA GLN A 46 2.50 -20.50 2.83
C GLN A 46 3.52 -20.30 3.97
N PRO A 47 4.83 -20.52 3.79
CA PRO A 47 5.81 -20.22 4.83
C PRO A 47 5.83 -18.73 5.21
N ILE A 48 5.68 -17.81 4.22
CA ILE A 48 5.60 -16.36 4.44
C ILE A 48 4.33 -16.03 5.23
N ILE A 49 3.17 -16.55 4.79
CA ILE A 49 1.88 -16.33 5.47
C ILE A 49 1.93 -16.84 6.91
N LYS A 50 2.48 -18.03 7.13
CA LYS A 50 2.63 -18.63 8.48
C LYS A 50 3.47 -17.75 9.40
N LYS A 51 4.60 -17.22 8.90
CA LYS A 51 5.48 -16.33 9.64
C LYS A 51 4.78 -15.02 10.00
N LEU A 52 4.09 -14.39 9.06
CA LEU A 52 3.32 -13.15 9.27
C LEU A 52 2.13 -13.39 10.23
N ARG A 53 1.44 -14.53 10.11
CA ARG A 53 0.35 -14.89 11.02
C ARG A 53 0.83 -15.09 12.46
N ALA A 54 2.02 -15.66 12.66
CA ALA A 54 2.61 -15.83 13.99
C ALA A 54 2.88 -14.48 14.67
N TYR A 55 3.14 -13.43 13.91
CA TYR A 55 3.27 -12.06 14.42
C TYR A 55 1.94 -11.50 14.96
N GLN A 56 0.79 -12.00 14.50
CA GLN A 56 -0.57 -11.58 14.89
C GLN A 56 -0.77 -10.05 14.82
N PRO A 57 -0.68 -9.42 13.65
CA PRO A 57 -0.92 -7.99 13.51
C PRO A 57 -2.39 -7.65 13.81
N ASP A 58 -2.63 -6.56 14.56
CA ASP A 58 -3.97 -6.02 14.80
C ASP A 58 -4.54 -5.37 13.54
N MET A 59 -3.66 -4.79 12.69
CA MET A 59 -4.00 -4.17 11.42
C MET A 59 -2.98 -4.53 10.35
N VAL A 60 -3.46 -4.70 9.13
CA VAL A 60 -2.63 -4.92 7.94
C VAL A 60 -2.82 -3.78 6.95
N PHE A 61 -1.73 -3.14 6.58
CA PHE A 61 -1.69 -2.05 5.62
C PHE A 61 -1.16 -2.51 4.27
N GLY A 62 -1.73 -1.95 3.21
CA GLY A 62 -1.27 -2.17 1.84
C GLY A 62 -1.06 -0.87 1.07
N GLU A 63 -0.31 -0.93 -0.01
CA GLU A 63 -0.01 0.19 -0.91
C GLU A 63 -1.24 0.55 -1.76
N TYR A 64 -2.31 0.94 -1.07
CA TYR A 64 -3.54 1.47 -1.64
C TYR A 64 -3.79 2.86 -1.07
N LEU A 65 -4.34 3.75 -1.90
CA LEU A 65 -4.70 5.10 -1.46
C LEU A 65 -5.69 5.07 -0.30
N THR A 66 -5.46 5.96 0.67
CA THR A 66 -6.51 6.28 1.64
C THR A 66 -7.63 7.06 0.95
N ALA A 67 -8.83 7.04 1.52
CA ALA A 67 -9.95 7.85 0.98
C ALA A 67 -9.59 9.35 0.91
N ALA A 68 -8.89 9.88 1.91
CA ALA A 68 -8.46 11.28 1.95
C ALA A 68 -7.42 11.60 0.86
N ASP A 69 -6.42 10.73 0.69
CA ASP A 69 -5.41 10.92 -0.35
C ASP A 69 -6.02 10.76 -1.75
N ALA A 70 -6.94 9.82 -1.94
CA ALA A 70 -7.67 9.67 -3.19
C ALA A 70 -8.48 10.92 -3.56
N GLN A 71 -9.17 11.54 -2.60
CA GLN A 71 -9.93 12.77 -2.82
C GLN A 71 -9.05 13.98 -3.13
N ALA A 72 -7.83 14.02 -2.62
CA ALA A 72 -6.89 15.12 -2.83
C ALA A 72 -6.23 15.10 -4.23
N LEU A 73 -6.32 14.01 -4.98
CA LEU A 73 -5.72 13.90 -6.31
C LEU A 73 -6.56 14.62 -7.37
N PRO A 74 -5.93 15.35 -8.31
CA PRO A 74 -6.65 15.98 -9.42
C PRO A 74 -7.24 14.92 -10.36
N ALA A 75 -8.30 15.28 -11.07
CA ALA A 75 -9.00 14.38 -12.01
C ALA A 75 -8.09 13.86 -13.14
N THR A 76 -7.04 14.60 -13.48
CA THR A 76 -6.02 14.24 -14.47
C THR A 76 -5.05 13.17 -13.99
N ASN A 77 -4.98 12.95 -12.68
CA ASN A 77 -4.07 11.96 -12.09
C ASN A 77 -4.44 10.53 -12.54
N GLN A 78 -3.44 9.73 -12.84
CA GLN A 78 -3.60 8.35 -13.35
C GLN A 78 -4.44 7.45 -12.41
N TYR A 79 -4.35 7.62 -11.10
CA TYR A 79 -5.12 6.85 -10.12
C TYR A 79 -6.59 7.24 -10.14
N GLN A 80 -6.90 8.54 -10.27
CA GLN A 80 -8.28 9.02 -10.45
C GLN A 80 -8.88 8.54 -11.77
N GLN A 81 -8.15 8.60 -12.86
CA GLN A 81 -8.58 8.06 -14.15
C GLN A 81 -8.82 6.53 -14.08
N ALA A 82 -7.94 5.80 -13.40
CA ALA A 82 -8.14 4.36 -13.20
C ALA A 82 -9.37 4.06 -12.34
N HIS A 83 -9.65 4.87 -11.31
CA HIS A 83 -10.88 4.78 -10.54
C HIS A 83 -12.12 5.04 -11.41
N GLN A 84 -12.12 6.11 -12.19
CA GLN A 84 -13.22 6.43 -13.11
C GLN A 84 -13.49 5.31 -14.12
N ARG A 85 -12.43 4.66 -14.66
CA ARG A 85 -12.59 3.48 -15.55
C ARG A 85 -13.32 2.33 -14.84
N ARG A 86 -12.98 2.02 -13.58
CA ARG A 86 -13.64 0.99 -12.78
C ARG A 86 -15.10 1.33 -12.50
N VAL A 87 -15.37 2.57 -12.08
CA VAL A 87 -16.74 3.05 -11.83
C VAL A 87 -17.58 3.00 -13.11
N SER A 88 -17.04 3.48 -14.24
CA SER A 88 -17.71 3.46 -15.54
C SER A 88 -18.00 2.01 -16.01
N TYR A 89 -17.07 1.10 -15.74
CA TYR A 89 -17.27 -0.33 -16.02
C TYR A 89 -18.46 -0.88 -15.22
N LEU A 90 -18.55 -0.63 -13.91
CA LEU A 90 -19.64 -1.12 -13.07
C LEU A 90 -20.98 -0.45 -13.39
N ARG A 91 -21.00 0.83 -13.74
CA ARG A 91 -22.24 1.54 -14.14
C ARG A 91 -22.89 0.96 -15.41
N ARG A 92 -22.11 0.36 -16.29
CA ARG A 92 -22.63 -0.32 -17.48
C ARG A 92 -23.22 -1.70 -17.19
N ARG A 93 -23.14 -2.18 -15.94
CA ARG A 93 -23.76 -3.45 -15.54
C ARG A 93 -25.26 -3.27 -15.29
N ALA A 94 -26.02 -4.30 -15.61
CA ALA A 94 -27.48 -4.26 -15.61
C ALA A 94 -28.13 -4.27 -14.21
N LEU A 95 -27.38 -4.11 -13.12
CA LEU A 95 -27.98 -3.87 -11.82
C LEU A 95 -28.47 -2.43 -11.74
N THR A 96 -29.78 -2.31 -11.63
CA THR A 96 -30.49 -1.02 -11.45
C THR A 96 -30.34 -0.44 -10.04
N THR A 97 -29.72 -1.19 -9.11
CA THR A 97 -29.52 -0.75 -7.73
C THR A 97 -28.28 0.11 -7.59
N ASP A 98 -28.44 1.25 -6.93
CA ASP A 98 -27.33 2.08 -6.51
C ASP A 98 -26.38 1.30 -5.58
N PRO A 99 -25.09 1.68 -5.53
CA PRO A 99 -24.18 1.11 -4.56
C PRO A 99 -24.68 1.37 -3.13
N LEU A 100 -24.31 0.49 -2.20
CA LEU A 100 -24.69 0.62 -0.80
C LEU A 100 -24.33 2.01 -0.26
N THR A 101 -25.17 2.54 0.63
CA THR A 101 -24.78 3.67 1.48
C THR A 101 -23.72 3.24 2.48
N SER A 102 -22.95 4.18 3.03
CA SER A 102 -21.93 3.89 4.06
C SER A 102 -22.52 3.15 5.28
N ARG A 103 -23.75 3.50 5.67
CA ARG A 103 -24.47 2.82 6.76
C ARG A 103 -24.81 1.37 6.42
N ALA A 104 -25.29 1.11 5.19
CA ALA A 104 -25.59 -0.24 4.72
C ALA A 104 -24.32 -1.08 4.56
N ALA A 105 -23.24 -0.50 4.05
CA ALA A 105 -21.94 -1.17 3.96
C ALA A 105 -21.39 -1.53 5.36
N ALA A 106 -21.51 -0.65 6.35
CA ALA A 106 -21.16 -0.95 7.74
C ALA A 106 -22.00 -2.09 8.32
N ALA A 107 -23.30 -2.15 7.99
CA ALA A 107 -24.19 -3.24 8.41
C ALA A 107 -23.79 -4.57 7.74
N ALA A 108 -23.51 -4.57 6.42
CA ALA A 108 -23.03 -5.74 5.69
C ALA A 108 -21.70 -6.26 6.27
N ASN A 109 -20.75 -5.39 6.59
CA ASN A 109 -19.51 -5.76 7.26
C ASN A 109 -19.75 -6.41 8.64
N ARG A 110 -20.69 -5.88 9.45
CA ARG A 110 -21.06 -6.52 10.72
C ARG A 110 -21.70 -7.89 10.53
N GLN A 111 -22.54 -8.03 9.52
CA GLN A 111 -23.17 -9.32 9.16
C GLN A 111 -22.12 -10.34 8.75
N LEU A 112 -21.17 -9.96 7.88
CA LEU A 112 -20.10 -10.84 7.42
C LEU A 112 -19.11 -11.25 8.52
N ARG A 113 -18.92 -10.44 9.57
CA ARG A 113 -18.14 -10.88 10.73
C ARG A 113 -18.81 -12.03 11.49
N ARG A 114 -20.14 -12.11 11.49
CA ARG A 114 -20.91 -13.19 12.14
C ARG A 114 -21.14 -14.38 11.23
N GLN A 115 -21.24 -14.15 9.93
CA GLN A 115 -21.58 -15.11 8.90
C GLN A 115 -20.66 -14.93 7.68
N PRO A 116 -19.38 -15.32 7.78
CA PRO A 116 -18.37 -15.07 6.76
C PRO A 116 -18.62 -15.81 5.43
N GLN A 117 -19.50 -16.80 5.42
CA GLN A 117 -19.87 -17.59 4.24
C GLN A 117 -20.87 -16.88 3.32
N LEU A 118 -21.50 -15.78 3.74
CA LEU A 118 -22.51 -15.09 2.93
C LEU A 118 -21.89 -14.45 1.68
N VAL A 119 -22.48 -14.72 0.54
CA VAL A 119 -22.00 -14.33 -0.79
C VAL A 119 -22.51 -12.94 -1.20
N ARG A 120 -23.85 -12.75 -1.21
CA ARG A 120 -24.46 -11.50 -1.70
C ARG A 120 -23.95 -10.24 -1.00
N PRO A 121 -23.88 -10.16 0.34
CA PRO A 121 -23.31 -8.99 1.01
C PRO A 121 -21.87 -8.70 0.61
N ARG A 122 -21.06 -9.72 0.22
CA ARG A 122 -19.70 -9.52 -0.27
C ARG A 122 -19.68 -8.91 -1.66
N ILE A 123 -20.56 -9.37 -2.55
CA ILE A 123 -20.70 -8.78 -3.90
C ILE A 123 -21.08 -7.31 -3.79
N ASP A 124 -22.06 -6.99 -2.93
CA ASP A 124 -22.52 -5.62 -2.72
C ASP A 124 -21.41 -4.74 -2.10
N LEU A 125 -20.63 -5.30 -1.17
CA LEU A 125 -19.44 -4.61 -0.62
C LEU A 125 -18.34 -4.41 -1.65
N ALA A 126 -18.07 -5.37 -2.53
CA ALA A 126 -17.08 -5.20 -3.60
C ALA A 126 -17.47 -4.03 -4.52
N ARG A 127 -18.77 -3.92 -4.85
CA ARG A 127 -19.33 -2.76 -5.59
C ARG A 127 -19.14 -1.47 -4.80
N TYR A 128 -19.61 -1.44 -3.55
CA TYR A 128 -19.52 -0.27 -2.68
C TYR A 128 -18.08 0.26 -2.60
N TYR A 129 -17.13 -0.61 -2.28
CA TYR A 129 -15.72 -0.24 -2.16
C TYR A 129 -15.14 0.26 -3.48
N THR A 130 -15.57 -0.31 -4.62
CA THR A 130 -15.15 0.17 -5.93
C THR A 130 -15.64 1.60 -6.18
N PHE A 131 -16.90 1.91 -5.87
CA PHE A 131 -17.45 3.27 -6.01
C PHE A 131 -16.83 4.25 -5.00
N ALA A 132 -16.53 3.80 -3.78
CA ALA A 132 -15.90 4.59 -2.74
C ALA A 132 -14.38 4.83 -2.95
N ASN A 133 -13.79 4.34 -4.03
CA ASN A 133 -12.35 4.34 -4.31
C ASN A 133 -11.51 3.59 -3.24
N ASP A 134 -12.12 2.68 -2.50
CA ASP A 134 -11.42 1.77 -1.59
C ASP A 134 -11.08 0.47 -2.34
N ARG A 135 -10.09 0.58 -3.22
CA ARG A 135 -9.69 -0.49 -4.12
C ARG A 135 -9.18 -1.72 -3.36
N GLY A 136 -8.44 -1.54 -2.27
CA GLY A 136 -7.88 -2.66 -1.51
C GLY A 136 -8.98 -3.57 -0.96
N ASN A 137 -10.02 -2.99 -0.38
CA ASN A 137 -11.15 -3.76 0.14
C ASN A 137 -12.06 -4.31 -0.98
N ALA A 138 -12.19 -3.61 -2.11
CA ALA A 138 -12.89 -4.16 -3.27
C ALA A 138 -12.21 -5.43 -3.79
N GLU A 139 -10.89 -5.41 -3.99
CA GLU A 139 -10.09 -6.57 -4.41
C GLU A 139 -10.13 -7.70 -3.36
N TYR A 140 -10.12 -7.37 -2.07
CA TYR A 140 -10.23 -8.40 -1.02
C TYR A 140 -11.58 -9.11 -1.04
N GLN A 141 -12.71 -8.40 -1.19
CA GLN A 141 -14.02 -9.06 -1.32
C GLN A 141 -14.10 -9.95 -2.57
N LEU A 142 -13.52 -9.50 -3.69
CA LEU A 142 -13.45 -10.28 -4.93
C LEU A 142 -12.55 -11.52 -4.78
N TYR A 143 -11.40 -11.39 -4.08
CA TYR A 143 -10.56 -12.53 -3.73
C TYR A 143 -11.35 -13.61 -2.97
N LEU A 144 -12.12 -13.20 -1.93
CA LEU A 144 -12.91 -14.13 -1.14
C LEU A 144 -13.97 -14.87 -1.97
N LEU A 145 -14.55 -14.21 -2.98
CA LEU A 145 -15.53 -14.80 -3.90
C LEU A 145 -14.89 -15.73 -4.93
N GLU A 146 -13.70 -15.39 -5.43
CA GLU A 146 -13.04 -16.14 -6.53
C GLU A 146 -12.18 -17.32 -6.00
N GLU A 147 -11.76 -17.29 -4.73
CA GLU A 147 -10.90 -18.32 -4.16
C GLU A 147 -11.62 -19.15 -3.07
N PRO A 148 -11.72 -18.73 -1.79
CA PRO A 148 -12.24 -19.63 -0.76
C PRO A 148 -13.73 -19.94 -0.89
N LEU A 149 -14.56 -19.01 -1.39
CA LEU A 149 -16.01 -19.19 -1.51
C LEU A 149 -16.47 -19.73 -2.86
N LYS A 150 -15.60 -19.76 -3.86
CA LYS A 150 -15.97 -20.10 -5.25
C LYS A 150 -16.73 -21.42 -5.37
N LYS A 151 -16.29 -22.43 -4.64
CA LYS A 151 -16.90 -23.77 -4.66
C LYS A 151 -18.27 -23.81 -4.00
N ASN A 152 -18.61 -22.82 -3.19
CA ASN A 152 -19.86 -22.73 -2.43
C ASN A 152 -20.90 -21.79 -3.08
N LEU A 153 -20.56 -21.19 -4.23
CA LEU A 153 -21.48 -20.32 -4.96
C LEU A 153 -22.62 -21.15 -5.55
N THR A 154 -23.85 -20.81 -5.20
CA THR A 154 -25.03 -21.35 -5.88
C THR A 154 -25.15 -20.78 -7.30
N ALA A 155 -25.91 -21.43 -8.17
CA ALA A 155 -26.21 -20.89 -9.51
C ALA A 155 -26.81 -19.47 -9.45
N ALA A 156 -27.69 -19.22 -8.47
CA ALA A 156 -28.29 -17.91 -8.24
C ALA A 156 -27.25 -16.85 -7.78
N ASP A 157 -26.30 -17.24 -6.93
CA ASP A 157 -25.21 -16.35 -6.50
C ASP A 157 -24.25 -16.05 -7.64
N GLN A 158 -23.93 -17.06 -8.46
CA GLN A 158 -23.07 -16.88 -9.64
C GLN A 158 -23.74 -15.96 -10.66
N ALA A 159 -25.05 -16.10 -10.89
CA ALA A 159 -25.81 -15.21 -11.77
C ALA A 159 -25.79 -13.77 -11.24
N TYR A 160 -26.05 -13.58 -9.93
CA TYR A 160 -26.00 -12.26 -9.29
C TYR A 160 -24.60 -11.65 -9.35
N TYR A 161 -23.56 -12.43 -9.08
CA TYR A 161 -22.16 -11.99 -9.17
C TYR A 161 -21.82 -11.51 -10.58
N THR A 162 -22.16 -12.33 -11.59
CA THR A 162 -21.90 -11.99 -13.00
C THR A 162 -22.68 -10.73 -13.44
N GLN A 163 -23.92 -10.59 -12.99
CA GLN A 163 -24.72 -9.40 -13.25
C GLN A 163 -24.12 -8.15 -12.58
N ALA A 164 -23.72 -8.27 -11.31
CA ALA A 164 -23.24 -7.16 -10.48
C ALA A 164 -21.84 -6.67 -10.85
N MET A 165 -20.91 -7.61 -11.04
CA MET A 165 -19.49 -7.36 -11.19
C MET A 165 -18.97 -7.68 -12.60
N GLY A 166 -19.64 -8.56 -13.34
CA GLY A 166 -19.22 -9.09 -14.63
C GLY A 166 -18.31 -10.30 -14.52
N PRO A 167 -17.88 -10.86 -15.67
CA PRO A 167 -16.98 -12.00 -15.69
C PRO A 167 -15.58 -11.61 -15.18
N VAL A 168 -14.89 -12.57 -14.58
CA VAL A 168 -13.58 -12.37 -13.94
C VAL A 168 -12.51 -11.79 -14.90
N ASP A 169 -12.54 -12.17 -16.17
CA ASP A 169 -11.61 -11.64 -17.16
C ASP A 169 -11.81 -10.13 -17.43
N SER A 170 -13.05 -9.67 -17.34
CA SER A 170 -13.34 -8.24 -17.40
C SER A 170 -12.86 -7.51 -16.15
N LEU A 171 -12.97 -8.14 -14.97
CA LEU A 171 -12.44 -7.60 -13.71
C LEU A 171 -10.91 -7.53 -13.73
N ARG A 172 -10.23 -8.50 -14.36
CA ARG A 172 -8.77 -8.45 -14.61
C ARG A 172 -8.39 -7.27 -15.50
N LYS A 173 -9.13 -7.05 -16.60
CA LYS A 173 -8.89 -5.91 -17.52
C LYS A 173 -9.01 -4.55 -16.83
N VAL A 174 -9.97 -4.39 -15.92
CA VAL A 174 -10.12 -3.14 -15.14
C VAL A 174 -9.30 -3.14 -13.85
N ARG A 175 -8.47 -4.18 -13.64
CA ARG A 175 -7.53 -4.32 -12.51
C ARG A 175 -8.23 -4.34 -11.14
N LEU A 176 -9.41 -4.96 -11.05
CA LEU A 176 -10.11 -5.29 -9.79
C LEU A 176 -9.81 -6.73 -9.31
N VAL A 177 -9.28 -7.58 -10.19
CA VAL A 177 -8.74 -8.90 -9.85
C VAL A 177 -7.32 -8.97 -10.37
N ARG A 178 -6.34 -9.17 -9.48
CA ARG A 178 -4.91 -9.18 -9.79
C ARG A 178 -4.23 -10.40 -9.18
N PRO A 179 -4.37 -11.61 -9.80
CA PRO A 179 -4.00 -12.88 -9.17
C PRO A 179 -2.50 -13.08 -8.94
N LEU A 180 -1.65 -12.24 -9.54
CA LEU A 180 -0.19 -12.35 -9.46
C LEU A 180 0.44 -11.32 -8.50
N THR A 181 -0.36 -10.60 -7.71
CA THR A 181 0.20 -9.65 -6.73
C THR A 181 0.43 -10.30 -5.38
N GLU A 182 1.30 -9.71 -4.57
CA GLU A 182 1.51 -10.03 -3.16
C GLU A 182 0.20 -9.99 -2.36
N TYR A 183 -0.72 -9.10 -2.72
CA TYR A 183 -2.03 -9.02 -2.07
C TYR A 183 -2.81 -10.30 -2.28
N HIS A 184 -2.89 -10.78 -3.50
CA HIS A 184 -3.65 -11.98 -3.84
C HIS A 184 -2.98 -13.25 -3.34
N LYS A 185 -1.63 -13.31 -3.37
CA LYS A 185 -0.87 -14.50 -3.02
C LYS A 185 -0.55 -14.64 -1.52
N ILE A 186 -0.43 -13.52 -0.80
CA ILE A 186 0.07 -13.50 0.59
C ILE A 186 -0.91 -12.76 1.51
N ILE A 187 -1.27 -11.53 1.20
CA ILE A 187 -1.95 -10.65 2.15
C ILE A 187 -3.42 -11.02 2.32
N PHE A 188 -4.16 -11.27 1.25
CA PHE A 188 -5.57 -11.68 1.34
C PHE A 188 -5.74 -13.07 1.98
N PRO A 189 -4.92 -14.09 1.66
CA PRO A 189 -4.86 -15.33 2.44
C PRO A 189 -4.60 -15.09 3.92
N LEU A 190 -3.60 -14.27 4.28
CA LEU A 190 -3.28 -13.91 5.66
C LEU A 190 -4.49 -13.29 6.38
N LEU A 191 -5.13 -12.28 5.79
CA LEU A 191 -6.33 -11.65 6.34
C LEU A 191 -7.45 -12.68 6.56
N THR A 192 -7.63 -13.60 5.61
CA THR A 192 -8.64 -14.65 5.67
C THR A 192 -8.36 -15.62 6.82
N GLU A 193 -7.12 -16.09 6.97
CA GLU A 193 -6.71 -17.00 8.04
C GLU A 193 -6.79 -16.35 9.43
N MET A 194 -6.62 -15.02 9.51
CA MET A 194 -6.74 -14.25 10.74
C MET A 194 -8.17 -13.79 11.05
N GLY A 195 -9.13 -14.03 10.14
CA GLY A 195 -10.50 -13.53 10.28
C GLY A 195 -10.62 -12.01 10.21
N GLN A 196 -9.64 -11.32 9.63
CA GLN A 196 -9.67 -9.87 9.48
C GLN A 196 -10.61 -9.47 8.33
N ALA A 197 -11.45 -8.47 8.59
CA ALA A 197 -12.53 -8.08 7.67
C ALA A 197 -12.05 -7.11 6.57
N GLN A 198 -10.89 -6.47 6.73
CA GLN A 198 -10.45 -5.38 5.84
C GLN A 198 -8.94 -5.23 5.79
N LEU A 199 -8.49 -4.65 4.67
CA LEU A 199 -7.15 -4.12 4.46
C LEU A 199 -7.18 -2.60 4.62
N TYR A 200 -6.15 -2.02 5.23
CA TYR A 200 -6.03 -0.57 5.39
C TYR A 200 -5.15 0.03 4.29
N GLY A 201 -5.65 1.06 3.62
CA GLY A 201 -4.86 1.83 2.66
C GLY A 201 -3.88 2.77 3.39
N MET A 202 -2.68 2.92 2.83
CA MET A 202 -1.68 3.84 3.37
C MET A 202 -1.03 4.74 2.32
N ASP A 203 -1.18 4.44 1.02
CA ASP A 203 -0.46 5.14 -0.05
C ASP A 203 -0.83 6.63 -0.14
N CYS A 204 0.15 7.42 -0.57
CA CYS A 204 0.06 8.87 -0.71
C CYS A 204 0.67 9.29 -2.05
N GLN A 205 -0.18 9.57 -3.03
CA GLN A 205 0.23 9.90 -4.41
C GLN A 205 0.22 11.41 -4.73
N ARG A 206 0.24 12.28 -3.71
CA ARG A 206 0.28 13.74 -3.90
C ARG A 206 1.57 14.22 -4.56
N TYR A 207 2.61 13.40 -4.50
CA TYR A 207 3.95 13.70 -5.01
C TYR A 207 4.27 13.00 -6.32
N ASP A 208 3.28 12.32 -6.92
CA ASP A 208 3.42 11.53 -8.16
C ASP A 208 3.78 12.42 -9.36
N GLU A 209 3.10 13.56 -9.52
CA GLU A 209 3.32 14.45 -10.67
C GLU A 209 4.73 15.06 -10.68
N PRO A 210 5.21 15.73 -9.61
CA PRO A 210 6.58 16.27 -9.60
C PRO A 210 7.65 15.17 -9.64
N TRP A 211 7.37 13.97 -9.09
CA TRP A 211 8.28 12.84 -9.24
C TRP A 211 8.38 12.38 -10.69
N ASN A 212 7.26 12.25 -11.41
CA ASN A 212 7.23 11.85 -12.82
C ASN A 212 7.92 12.88 -13.72
N GLU A 213 7.79 14.16 -13.43
CA GLU A 213 8.51 15.23 -14.16
C GLU A 213 10.02 15.07 -13.99
N ALA A 214 10.50 14.97 -12.76
CA ALA A 214 11.93 14.78 -12.47
C ALA A 214 12.45 13.46 -13.08
N TYR A 215 11.68 12.38 -13.01
CA TYR A 215 12.02 11.11 -13.64
C TYR A 215 12.15 11.24 -15.17
N GLY A 216 11.24 11.97 -15.82
CA GLY A 216 11.29 12.25 -17.27
C GLY A 216 12.58 13.00 -17.67
N GLN A 217 12.98 13.99 -16.87
CA GLN A 217 14.24 14.71 -17.07
C GLN A 217 15.46 13.78 -16.89
N ALA A 218 15.47 12.97 -15.85
CA ALA A 218 16.54 12.00 -15.59
C ALA A 218 16.67 10.96 -16.71
N ILE A 219 15.56 10.42 -17.21
CA ILE A 219 15.54 9.49 -18.35
C ILE A 219 16.09 10.14 -19.62
N THR A 220 15.72 11.38 -19.91
CA THR A 220 16.21 12.12 -21.08
C THR A 220 17.73 12.26 -21.03
N GLN A 221 18.28 12.66 -19.90
CA GLN A 221 19.72 12.79 -19.71
C GLN A 221 20.45 11.43 -19.73
N ASN A 222 19.85 10.39 -19.14
CA ASN A 222 20.37 9.03 -19.22
C ASN A 222 20.45 8.51 -20.68
N ASN A 223 19.44 8.81 -21.50
CA ASN A 223 19.45 8.45 -22.91
C ASN A 223 20.55 9.20 -23.68
N ALA A 224 20.83 10.46 -23.34
CA ALA A 224 21.94 11.22 -23.90
C ALA A 224 23.30 10.62 -23.51
N LEU A 225 23.49 10.21 -22.25
CA LEU A 225 24.68 9.48 -21.79
C LEU A 225 24.88 8.17 -22.54
N LYS A 226 23.80 7.40 -22.74
CA LYS A 226 23.84 6.17 -23.54
C LYS A 226 24.27 6.44 -24.98
N ALA A 227 23.73 7.49 -25.60
CA ALA A 227 24.10 7.87 -26.99
C ALA A 227 25.56 8.29 -27.03
N ALA A 228 26.05 9.11 -26.09
CA ALA A 228 27.47 9.48 -26.06
C ALA A 228 28.39 8.27 -25.89
N PHE A 229 28.03 7.32 -25.02
CA PHE A 229 28.79 6.06 -24.87
C PHE A 229 28.86 5.24 -26.15
N LEU A 230 27.81 5.21 -26.96
CA LEU A 230 27.79 4.46 -28.24
C LEU A 230 28.63 5.14 -29.30
N ILE A 231 28.84 6.45 -29.24
CA ILE A 231 29.69 7.21 -30.17
C ILE A 231 31.17 7.06 -29.79
N ASP A 232 31.48 7.33 -28.53
CA ASP A 232 32.84 7.21 -28.00
C ASP A 232 32.83 6.70 -26.56
N SER A 233 33.21 5.45 -26.39
CA SER A 233 33.24 4.78 -25.08
C SER A 233 34.42 5.19 -24.21
N SER A 234 35.35 6.00 -24.67
CA SER A 234 36.55 6.45 -23.91
C SER A 234 36.30 7.71 -23.08
N THR A 235 35.18 8.39 -23.28
CA THR A 235 34.88 9.66 -22.63
C THR A 235 34.49 9.51 -21.14
N ALA A 236 34.63 10.58 -20.36
CA ALA A 236 34.19 10.62 -18.98
C ALA A 236 32.66 10.43 -18.82
N GLN A 237 31.88 10.88 -19.81
CA GLN A 237 30.43 10.60 -19.86
C GLN A 237 30.14 9.11 -20.08
N ALA A 238 30.93 8.46 -20.95
CA ALA A 238 30.82 7.01 -21.15
C ALA A 238 31.16 6.23 -19.86
N ASP A 239 32.11 6.71 -19.05
CA ASP A 239 32.39 6.12 -17.75
C ASP A 239 31.21 6.27 -16.78
N THR A 240 30.59 7.43 -16.73
CA THR A 240 29.37 7.65 -15.93
C THR A 240 28.27 6.65 -16.34
N TYR A 241 28.02 6.45 -17.64
CA TYR A 241 27.05 5.50 -18.12
C TYR A 241 27.39 4.05 -17.72
N ARG A 242 28.67 3.62 -17.86
CA ARG A 242 29.11 2.28 -17.40
C ARG A 242 28.83 2.04 -15.94
N ARG A 243 29.08 3.03 -15.08
CA ARG A 243 28.83 2.95 -13.62
C ARG A 243 27.32 2.81 -13.32
N MET A 244 26.46 3.53 -14.05
CA MET A 244 25.01 3.36 -13.97
C MET A 244 24.56 1.94 -14.39
N VAL A 245 25.10 1.43 -15.49
CA VAL A 245 24.82 0.06 -15.96
C VAL A 245 25.28 -0.98 -14.97
N ALA A 246 26.49 -0.80 -14.39
CA ALA A 246 27.04 -1.71 -13.37
C ALA A 246 26.11 -1.83 -12.14
N THR A 247 25.53 -0.71 -11.68
CA THR A 247 24.53 -0.71 -10.59
C THR A 247 23.32 -1.56 -10.93
N ARG A 248 22.79 -1.40 -12.15
CA ARG A 248 21.65 -2.20 -12.62
C ARG A 248 21.98 -3.68 -12.72
N THR A 249 23.18 -4.00 -13.23
CA THR A 249 23.65 -5.40 -13.32
C THR A 249 23.79 -6.03 -11.94
N ALA A 250 24.34 -5.31 -10.97
CA ALA A 250 24.46 -5.79 -9.59
C ALA A 250 23.10 -6.07 -8.94
N TYR A 251 22.10 -5.23 -9.21
CA TYR A 251 20.71 -5.43 -8.72
C TYR A 251 20.12 -6.74 -9.23
N PHE A 252 20.17 -6.97 -10.56
CA PHE A 252 19.63 -8.20 -11.14
C PHE A 252 20.42 -9.44 -10.70
N ALA A 253 21.75 -9.35 -10.62
CA ALA A 253 22.56 -10.45 -10.09
C ALA A 253 22.18 -10.80 -8.64
N TYR A 254 21.85 -9.79 -7.82
CA TYR A 254 21.40 -10.02 -6.45
C TYR A 254 20.04 -10.72 -6.39
N LEU A 255 19.06 -10.28 -7.18
CA LEU A 255 17.73 -10.90 -7.19
C LEU A 255 17.75 -12.31 -7.78
N ASN A 256 18.64 -12.59 -8.74
CA ASN A 256 18.76 -13.89 -9.37
C ASN A 256 19.60 -14.91 -8.57
N GLN A 257 19.90 -14.62 -7.28
CA GLN A 257 20.58 -15.57 -6.40
C GLN A 257 19.71 -16.78 -6.02
N SER A 258 18.40 -16.66 -6.18
CA SER A 258 17.47 -17.75 -5.87
C SER A 258 16.26 -17.73 -6.79
N ASP A 259 15.82 -18.94 -7.17
CA ASP A 259 14.53 -19.18 -7.83
C ASP A 259 13.42 -19.57 -6.82
N ASP A 260 13.76 -19.68 -5.53
CA ASP A 260 12.81 -19.94 -4.45
C ASP A 260 12.15 -18.62 -4.00
N ASP A 261 10.84 -18.52 -4.18
CA ASP A 261 10.08 -17.32 -3.84
C ASP A 261 10.20 -16.92 -2.35
N VAL A 262 10.31 -17.88 -1.43
CA VAL A 262 10.46 -17.59 0.01
C VAL A 262 11.83 -16.96 0.27
N GLU A 263 12.86 -17.47 -0.38
CA GLU A 263 14.21 -16.93 -0.31
C GLU A 263 14.27 -15.55 -0.99
N VAL A 264 13.60 -15.33 -2.12
CA VAL A 264 13.47 -14.01 -2.73
C VAL A 264 12.87 -13.00 -1.76
N TYR A 265 11.82 -13.36 -1.01
CA TYR A 265 11.28 -12.48 0.03
C TYR A 265 12.28 -12.21 1.16
N ARG A 266 13.11 -13.18 1.52
CA ARG A 266 14.21 -12.97 2.49
C ARG A 266 15.25 -11.98 1.94
N LEU A 267 15.60 -12.11 0.66
CA LEU A 267 16.52 -11.20 0.00
C LEU A 267 15.96 -9.77 -0.07
N LEU A 268 14.69 -9.59 -0.48
CA LEU A 268 14.02 -8.28 -0.58
C LEU A 268 13.94 -7.54 0.77
N ASN A 269 13.94 -8.27 1.89
CA ASN A 269 13.88 -7.71 3.25
C ASN A 269 15.25 -7.63 3.94
N SER A 270 16.34 -7.67 3.17
CA SER A 270 17.70 -7.64 3.70
C SER A 270 18.37 -6.26 3.59
N PRO A 271 19.31 -5.90 4.47
CA PRO A 271 20.09 -4.66 4.35
C PRO A 271 20.94 -4.59 3.06
N ALA A 272 21.31 -5.74 2.47
CA ALA A 272 22.02 -5.76 1.20
C ALA A 272 21.14 -5.31 0.05
N TYR A 273 19.88 -5.76 0.01
CA TYR A 273 18.89 -5.31 -0.97
C TYR A 273 18.64 -3.81 -0.89
N GLU A 274 18.45 -3.28 0.33
CA GLU A 274 18.19 -1.86 0.55
C GLU A 274 19.22 -0.93 -0.13
N LYS A 275 20.51 -1.29 -0.05
CA LYS A 275 21.59 -0.51 -0.69
C LYS A 275 21.55 -0.56 -2.21
N ILE A 276 21.27 -1.74 -2.75
CA ILE A 276 21.25 -1.97 -4.21
C ILE A 276 20.00 -1.32 -4.83
N ASP A 277 18.85 -1.46 -4.18
CA ASP A 277 17.57 -0.92 -4.65
C ASP A 277 17.57 0.61 -4.69
N GLU A 278 18.11 1.27 -3.66
CA GLU A 278 18.27 2.72 -3.65
C GLU A 278 19.12 3.20 -4.83
N ALA A 279 20.27 2.55 -5.05
CA ALA A 279 21.15 2.90 -6.15
C ALA A 279 20.48 2.68 -7.52
N LEU A 280 19.69 1.60 -7.67
CA LEU A 280 18.94 1.35 -8.91
C LEU A 280 17.86 2.41 -9.15
N ASN A 281 17.02 2.70 -8.17
CA ASN A 281 15.89 3.61 -8.29
C ASN A 281 16.33 5.05 -8.60
N PHE A 282 17.57 5.41 -8.25
CA PHE A 282 18.14 6.73 -8.45
C PHE A 282 19.38 6.71 -9.38
N PHE A 283 19.38 5.83 -10.39
CA PHE A 283 20.37 5.76 -11.47
C PHE A 283 21.84 5.60 -11.01
N GLY A 284 22.08 5.01 -9.86
CA GLY A 284 23.39 4.89 -9.21
C GLY A 284 23.51 5.77 -7.97
N GLY A 285 22.55 6.67 -7.75
CA GLY A 285 22.41 7.45 -6.52
C GLY A 285 23.54 8.43 -6.26
N GLU A 286 23.76 8.73 -4.98
CA GLU A 286 24.70 9.77 -4.52
C GLU A 286 26.15 9.56 -5.01
N ALA A 287 26.56 8.31 -5.26
CA ALA A 287 27.88 7.98 -5.76
C ALA A 287 28.20 8.55 -7.15
N LEU A 288 27.16 9.02 -7.87
CA LEU A 288 27.28 9.61 -9.21
C LEU A 288 26.95 11.10 -9.26
N TYR A 289 26.62 11.75 -8.14
CA TYR A 289 26.34 13.18 -8.14
C TYR A 289 27.56 13.97 -8.60
N GLY A 290 27.32 14.90 -9.53
CA GLY A 290 28.37 15.71 -10.15
C GLY A 290 29.23 14.97 -11.20
N ALA A 291 29.00 13.67 -11.45
CA ALA A 291 29.70 12.96 -12.51
C ALA A 291 29.32 13.53 -13.90
N PRO A 292 30.25 13.55 -14.87
CA PRO A 292 30.01 14.13 -16.18
C PRO A 292 28.74 13.58 -16.86
N GLY A 293 27.77 14.46 -17.12
CA GLY A 293 26.51 14.13 -17.77
C GLY A 293 25.47 13.41 -16.88
N PHE A 294 25.78 13.11 -15.61
CA PHE A 294 24.82 12.51 -14.70
C PHE A 294 23.69 13.50 -14.36
N PRO A 295 22.42 13.10 -14.35
CA PRO A 295 21.26 13.97 -14.10
C PRO A 295 21.11 14.32 -12.60
N THR A 296 22.11 14.93 -11.99
CA THR A 296 22.19 15.13 -10.54
C THR A 296 20.96 15.84 -9.96
N GLU A 297 20.56 16.98 -10.54
CA GLU A 297 19.43 17.77 -10.02
C GLU A 297 18.11 17.00 -10.14
N ALA A 298 17.85 16.37 -11.30
CA ALA A 298 16.66 15.58 -11.53
C ALA A 298 16.58 14.39 -10.57
N VAL A 299 17.68 13.67 -10.35
CA VAL A 299 17.75 12.54 -9.42
C VAL A 299 17.54 12.97 -7.96
N GLN A 300 18.12 14.11 -7.57
CA GLN A 300 17.90 14.69 -6.23
C GLN A 300 16.42 15.07 -6.02
N GLU A 301 15.78 15.64 -7.05
CA GLU A 301 14.36 15.96 -6.99
C GLU A 301 13.49 14.71 -6.93
N MET A 302 13.75 13.68 -7.73
CA MET A 302 13.11 12.37 -7.62
C MET A 302 13.18 11.84 -6.19
N ARG A 303 14.37 11.86 -5.59
CA ARG A 303 14.60 11.38 -4.22
C ARG A 303 13.82 12.20 -3.20
N ARG A 304 13.77 13.52 -3.36
CA ARG A 304 12.99 14.40 -2.48
C ARG A 304 11.51 14.04 -2.52
N GLN A 305 10.92 13.88 -3.69
CA GLN A 305 9.51 13.52 -3.86
C GLN A 305 9.22 12.11 -3.34
N TRP A 306 10.15 11.18 -3.54
CA TRP A 306 10.07 9.83 -2.99
C TRP A 306 10.00 9.81 -1.47
N VAL A 307 10.87 10.57 -0.81
CA VAL A 307 10.87 10.68 0.66
C VAL A 307 9.56 11.29 1.16
N LEU A 308 9.05 12.33 0.51
CA LEU A 308 7.77 12.96 0.87
C LEU A 308 6.59 12.00 0.72
N ARG A 309 6.54 11.20 -0.36
CA ARG A 309 5.53 10.15 -0.53
C ARG A 309 5.61 9.12 0.59
N ASN A 310 6.79 8.61 0.89
CA ASN A 310 6.99 7.63 1.95
C ASN A 310 6.66 8.21 3.34
N GLN A 311 6.94 9.48 3.60
CA GLN A 311 6.52 10.16 4.83
C GLN A 311 4.98 10.17 4.95
N GLY A 312 4.26 10.55 3.88
CA GLY A 312 2.80 10.49 3.86
C GLY A 312 2.26 9.08 4.11
N MET A 313 2.91 8.04 3.57
CA MET A 313 2.56 6.64 3.83
C MET A 313 2.75 6.29 5.30
N CYS A 314 3.89 6.65 5.90
CA CYS A 314 4.18 6.41 7.32
C CYS A 314 3.19 7.15 8.23
N ASP A 315 2.86 8.40 7.92
CA ASP A 315 1.87 9.20 8.65
C ASP A 315 0.48 8.53 8.61
N ASN A 316 0.08 8.01 7.44
CA ASN A 316 -1.17 7.28 7.29
C ASN A 316 -1.21 6.01 8.14
N VAL A 317 -0.13 5.23 8.17
CA VAL A 317 -0.02 4.03 9.00
C VAL A 317 -0.15 4.38 10.48
N VAL A 318 0.69 5.28 10.99
CA VAL A 318 0.75 5.60 12.42
C VAL A 318 -0.55 6.27 12.90
N ARG A 319 -1.10 7.19 12.10
CA ARG A 319 -2.37 7.87 12.41
C ARG A 319 -3.51 6.87 12.53
N GLN A 320 -3.71 5.99 11.54
CA GLN A 320 -4.79 5.01 11.53
C GLN A 320 -4.62 3.98 12.65
N ALA A 321 -3.41 3.46 12.86
CA ALA A 321 -3.10 2.51 13.92
C ALA A 321 -3.46 3.08 15.30
N ARG A 322 -3.07 4.33 15.57
CA ARG A 322 -3.38 5.02 16.83
C ARG A 322 -4.87 5.28 17.01
N GLN A 323 -5.58 5.67 15.96
CA GLN A 323 -7.02 5.88 15.98
C GLN A 323 -7.79 4.59 16.32
N GLN A 324 -7.28 3.44 15.87
CA GLN A 324 -7.88 2.13 16.15
C GLN A 324 -7.35 1.48 17.44
N GLY A 325 -6.37 2.08 18.13
CA GLY A 325 -5.74 1.51 19.31
C GLY A 325 -4.90 0.26 19.03
N ALA A 326 -4.45 0.09 17.78
CA ALA A 326 -3.59 -1.03 17.39
C ALA A 326 -2.21 -0.92 18.03
N ARG A 327 -1.63 -2.06 18.36
CA ARG A 327 -0.27 -2.17 18.93
C ARG A 327 0.72 -2.80 17.97
N ARG A 328 0.25 -3.72 17.14
CA ARG A 328 1.04 -4.44 16.15
C ARG A 328 0.45 -4.25 14.79
N VAL A 329 1.22 -3.73 13.87
CA VAL A 329 0.75 -3.54 12.50
C VAL A 329 1.72 -4.17 11.50
N LEU A 330 1.17 -4.73 10.44
CA LEU A 330 1.90 -5.20 9.28
C LEU A 330 1.72 -4.19 8.14
N VAL A 331 2.83 -3.79 7.54
CA VAL A 331 2.87 -2.95 6.34
C VAL A 331 3.38 -3.81 5.19
N ALA A 332 2.53 -4.10 4.21
CA ALA A 332 2.91 -4.78 2.97
C ALA A 332 3.07 -3.73 1.85
N VAL A 333 4.28 -3.59 1.35
CA VAL A 333 4.64 -2.51 0.41
C VAL A 333 5.64 -3.00 -0.62
N GLY A 334 5.65 -2.41 -1.81
CA GLY A 334 6.68 -2.67 -2.81
C GLY A 334 8.08 -2.50 -2.22
N ALA A 335 8.99 -3.42 -2.54
CA ALA A 335 10.27 -3.56 -1.85
C ALA A 335 11.09 -2.26 -1.83
N SER A 336 10.99 -1.46 -2.87
CA SER A 336 11.68 -0.16 -2.98
C SER A 336 11.27 0.88 -1.92
N HIS A 337 10.12 0.70 -1.26
CA HIS A 337 9.69 1.56 -0.16
C HIS A 337 10.29 1.15 1.20
N GLY A 338 10.69 -0.12 1.35
CA GLY A 338 11.01 -0.75 2.63
C GLY A 338 12.00 0.04 3.47
N GLN A 339 13.17 0.38 2.90
CA GLN A 339 14.21 1.14 3.60
C GLN A 339 13.75 2.54 4.00
N THR A 340 13.20 3.30 3.04
CA THR A 340 12.79 4.68 3.29
C THR A 340 11.72 4.73 4.39
N MET A 341 10.70 3.86 4.32
CA MET A 341 9.67 3.78 5.36
C MET A 341 10.24 3.36 6.71
N ARG A 342 11.15 2.38 6.75
CA ARG A 342 11.81 1.95 7.99
C ARG A 342 12.54 3.11 8.68
N LEU A 343 13.35 3.85 7.94
CA LEU A 343 14.11 5.00 8.47
C LEU A 343 13.18 6.14 8.94
N LEU A 344 12.07 6.38 8.25
CA LEU A 344 11.10 7.40 8.63
C LEU A 344 10.32 7.00 9.88
N LEU A 345 9.81 5.77 9.94
CA LEU A 345 9.05 5.25 11.09
C LEU A 345 9.90 5.17 12.36
N GLN A 346 11.20 4.83 12.25
CA GLN A 346 12.14 4.82 13.39
C GLN A 346 12.31 6.19 14.06
N LYS A 347 12.08 7.28 13.32
CA LYS A 347 12.13 8.66 13.84
C LYS A 347 10.81 9.09 14.51
N MET A 348 9.75 8.33 14.35
CA MET A 348 8.44 8.67 14.93
C MET A 348 8.38 8.30 16.42
N PRO A 349 7.80 9.15 17.26
CA PRO A 349 7.75 8.88 18.71
C PRO A 349 6.92 7.63 19.02
N ASN A 350 7.45 6.78 19.90
CA ASN A 350 6.81 5.53 20.35
C ASN A 350 6.46 4.55 19.20
N VAL A 351 7.29 4.50 18.16
CA VAL A 351 7.21 3.52 17.07
C VAL A 351 8.45 2.63 17.11
N GLN A 352 8.22 1.32 17.12
CA GLN A 352 9.27 0.29 17.00
C GLN A 352 9.10 -0.37 15.64
N VAL A 353 10.18 -0.46 14.86
CA VAL A 353 10.14 -1.00 13.49
C VAL A 353 10.97 -2.26 13.40
N ARG A 354 10.38 -3.26 12.77
CA ARG A 354 11.02 -4.53 12.40
C ARG A 354 10.78 -4.81 10.91
N THR A 355 11.66 -5.59 10.32
CA THR A 355 11.44 -6.14 8.98
C THR A 355 10.86 -7.56 9.04
N PHE A 356 10.41 -8.07 7.90
CA PHE A 356 9.97 -9.46 7.79
C PHE A 356 11.05 -10.46 8.28
N ASN A 357 12.35 -10.15 8.03
CA ASN A 357 13.44 -11.03 8.46
C ASN A 357 13.64 -11.07 9.98
N ASP A 358 13.23 -10.02 10.70
CA ASP A 358 13.36 -9.94 12.16
C ASP A 358 12.27 -10.78 12.90
N LEU A 359 11.28 -11.27 12.18
CA LEU A 359 10.28 -12.18 12.74
C LEU A 359 10.87 -13.58 12.96
N PRO A 360 10.43 -14.33 13.99
CA PRO A 360 10.89 -15.70 14.25
C PRO A 360 10.43 -16.71 13.19
#